data_9e3dcff536ff957b99c36d722923a31d
#
_entry.id   9e3dcff536ff957b99c36d722923a31d
#
_cell.length_a   1.000
_cell.length_b   1.000
_cell.length_c   1.000
_cell.angle_alpha   90.00
_cell.angle_beta   90.00
_cell.angle_gamma   90.00
#
_symmetry.space_group_name_H-M   'P 1'
#
loop_
_entity.id
_entity.type
_entity.pdbx_description
1 polymer ?
#
loop_
_entity_poly.entity_id
_entity_poly.type
_entity_poly.pdbx_seq_one_letter_code
_entity_poly.pdbx_strand_id
1 'polypeptide(L)'
;VLAFARQRFGFQRLPVVTAVVFVVTATTSILGLVIPGMLEGWQRTPQGLHGDWWRSFTALLVQDGGVAGSISNLVFLLVLGAMAEQVLGAGRWLVCYLGAGLVGELAGYVWQPRGAGNSVAICGLAGALIVALVVGAGVPRLAPVVLVYWCGALLAERWGPGLLLVGLAGGVVVQFALGRGVPVERPVAITAAIVALVLTAVMDLHGVAMVAGIVIAAVIGRPVANPQL
;
A
#
# COMPACT_ATOMS: atom_id res chain seq x y z
N VAL A 1 -12.81 13.47 16.60
CA VAL A 1 -12.05 12.83 15.50
C VAL A 1 -12.81 11.62 14.97
N LEU A 2 -13.14 10.60 15.81
CA LEU A 2 -13.83 9.38 15.33
C LEU A 2 -15.23 9.68 14.76
N ALA A 3 -16.02 10.56 15.37
CA ALA A 3 -17.33 10.94 14.86
C ALA A 3 -17.24 11.55 13.45
N PHE A 4 -16.27 12.45 13.21
CA PHE A 4 -16.01 13.01 11.90
C PHE A 4 -15.56 11.95 10.88
N ALA A 5 -14.62 11.08 11.27
CA ALA A 5 -14.14 10.01 10.40
C ALA A 5 -15.24 9.00 10.05
N ARG A 6 -16.12 8.69 11.00
CA ARG A 6 -17.30 7.85 10.78
C ARG A 6 -18.28 8.48 9.78
N GLN A 7 -18.59 9.76 9.94
CA GLN A 7 -19.51 10.47 9.07
C GLN A 7 -18.96 10.65 7.64
N ARG A 8 -17.67 10.95 7.51
CA ARG A 8 -17.06 11.28 6.21
C ARG A 8 -16.54 10.07 5.45
N PHE A 9 -15.95 9.08 6.15
CA PHE A 9 -15.24 7.96 5.54
C PHE A 9 -15.83 6.60 5.88
N GLY A 10 -16.85 6.53 6.74
CA GLY A 10 -17.45 5.27 7.18
C GLY A 10 -16.58 4.49 8.16
N PHE A 11 -15.60 5.13 8.82
CA PHE A 11 -14.68 4.44 9.73
C PHE A 11 -15.40 4.01 11.01
N GLN A 12 -15.30 2.73 11.35
CA GLN A 12 -15.92 2.12 12.53
C GLN A 12 -15.02 2.26 13.76
N ARG A 13 -13.70 2.30 13.57
CA ARG A 13 -12.67 2.35 14.62
C ARG A 13 -11.53 3.29 14.22
N LEU A 14 -10.76 3.74 15.24
CA LEU A 14 -9.55 4.51 14.98
C LEU A 14 -8.48 3.59 14.37
N PRO A 15 -7.80 4.01 13.29
CA PRO A 15 -6.73 3.25 12.66
C PRO A 15 -5.41 3.42 13.44
N VAL A 16 -5.32 2.78 14.60
CA VAL A 16 -4.20 2.97 15.55
C VAL A 16 -2.90 2.41 15.00
N VAL A 17 -2.93 1.22 14.39
CA VAL A 17 -1.72 0.60 13.82
C VAL A 17 -1.20 1.43 12.66
N THR A 18 -2.08 1.88 11.78
CA THR A 18 -1.72 2.80 10.69
C THR A 18 -1.06 4.07 11.23
N ALA A 19 -1.65 4.67 12.28
CA ALA A 19 -1.11 5.89 12.89
C ALA A 19 0.29 5.65 13.50
N VAL A 20 0.49 4.54 14.21
CA VAL A 20 1.79 4.18 14.80
C VAL A 20 2.83 3.96 13.70
N VAL A 21 2.51 3.14 12.70
CA VAL A 21 3.44 2.87 11.57
C VAL A 21 3.73 4.15 10.79
N PHE A 22 2.73 5.01 10.59
CA PHE A 22 2.92 6.32 9.96
C PHE A 22 3.91 7.19 10.75
N VAL A 23 3.75 7.31 12.06
CA VAL A 23 4.67 8.11 12.89
C VAL A 23 6.09 7.56 12.84
N VAL A 24 6.26 6.24 12.95
CA VAL A 24 7.57 5.59 12.85
C VAL A 24 8.19 5.86 11.49
N THR A 25 7.47 5.58 10.40
CA THR A 25 7.99 5.77 9.04
C THR A 25 8.25 7.24 8.71
N ALA A 26 7.40 8.17 9.16
CA ALA A 26 7.62 9.60 8.97
C ALA A 26 8.89 10.07 9.71
N THR A 27 9.07 9.62 10.96
CA THR A 27 10.26 9.94 11.75
C THR A 27 11.53 9.42 11.07
N THR A 28 11.56 8.15 10.69
CA THR A 28 12.73 7.54 10.03
C THR A 28 12.99 8.15 8.65
N SER A 29 11.94 8.54 7.90
CA SER A 29 12.08 9.25 6.62
C SER A 29 12.71 10.62 6.81
N ILE A 30 12.27 11.38 7.81
CA ILE A 30 12.88 12.68 8.14
C ILE A 30 14.35 12.51 8.56
N LEU A 31 14.63 11.55 9.44
CA LEU A 31 15.99 11.26 9.88
C LEU A 31 16.88 10.82 8.69
N GLY A 32 16.34 10.01 7.77
CA GLY A 32 17.05 9.61 6.55
C GLY A 32 17.38 10.76 5.60
N LEU A 33 16.59 11.86 5.64
CA LEU A 33 16.87 13.07 4.86
C LEU A 33 17.91 14.00 5.51
N VAL A 34 18.05 13.96 6.84
CA VAL A 34 18.89 14.91 7.57
C VAL A 34 20.16 14.30 8.15
N ILE A 35 20.20 12.99 8.38
CA ILE A 35 21.38 12.29 8.92
C ILE A 35 22.17 11.68 7.76
N PRO A 36 23.39 12.15 7.48
CA PRO A 36 24.23 11.57 6.43
C PRO A 36 24.50 10.09 6.66
N GLY A 37 24.36 9.29 5.61
CA GLY A 37 24.62 7.86 5.64
C GLY A 37 23.50 6.99 6.22
N MET A 38 22.43 7.56 6.78
CA MET A 38 21.34 6.78 7.34
C MET A 38 20.58 6.02 6.24
N LEU A 39 20.26 6.68 5.13
CA LEU A 39 19.58 6.03 4.01
C LEU A 39 20.42 4.87 3.47
N GLU A 40 21.71 5.09 3.22
CA GLU A 40 22.65 4.07 2.73
C GLU A 40 22.81 2.90 3.69
N GLY A 41 22.76 3.16 4.98
CA GLY A 41 22.83 2.13 6.03
C GLY A 41 21.57 1.28 6.14
N TRP A 42 20.42 1.83 5.79
CA TRP A 42 19.11 1.21 6.03
C TRP A 42 18.42 0.69 4.77
N GLN A 43 18.75 1.21 3.59
CA GLN A 43 18.19 0.76 2.32
C GLN A 43 18.61 -0.68 1.97
N ARG A 44 17.80 -1.36 1.16
CA ARG A 44 18.18 -2.64 0.54
C ARG A 44 19.43 -2.44 -0.31
N THR A 45 20.41 -3.31 -0.13
CA THR A 45 21.64 -3.37 -0.93
C THR A 45 22.05 -4.83 -1.06
N PRO A 46 22.92 -5.23 -2.03
CA PRO A 46 23.38 -6.61 -2.15
C PRO A 46 23.94 -7.21 -0.86
N GLN A 47 24.49 -6.39 0.05
CA GLN A 47 24.98 -6.81 1.35
C GLN A 47 23.90 -7.47 2.22
N GLY A 48 22.61 -7.17 2.00
CA GLY A 48 21.51 -7.82 2.69
C GLY A 48 21.49 -9.35 2.51
N LEU A 49 21.98 -9.86 1.37
CA LEU A 49 22.13 -11.30 1.14
C LEU A 49 23.42 -11.89 1.73
N HIS A 50 24.33 -11.05 2.22
CA HIS A 50 25.66 -11.43 2.73
C HIS A 50 25.88 -11.07 4.21
N GLY A 51 24.79 -11.06 5.00
CA GLY A 51 24.84 -10.84 6.44
C GLY A 51 24.01 -9.69 6.97
N ASP A 52 23.77 -8.64 6.18
CA ASP A 52 22.96 -7.46 6.57
C ASP A 52 21.46 -7.69 6.36
N TRP A 53 20.94 -8.86 6.75
CA TRP A 53 19.55 -9.29 6.50
C TRP A 53 18.48 -8.29 7.03
N TRP A 54 18.83 -7.49 8.05
CA TRP A 54 17.93 -6.46 8.60
C TRP A 54 17.54 -5.40 7.58
N ARG A 55 18.33 -5.22 6.50
CA ARG A 55 18.06 -4.25 5.43
C ARG A 55 16.75 -4.51 4.70
N SER A 56 16.24 -5.74 4.70
CA SER A 56 14.91 -6.04 4.17
C SER A 56 13.79 -5.40 5.01
N PHE A 57 14.01 -5.22 6.30
CA PHE A 57 13.04 -4.56 7.21
C PHE A 57 13.25 -3.06 7.25
N THR A 58 14.50 -2.60 7.36
CA THR A 58 14.79 -1.18 7.48
C THR A 58 14.53 -0.42 6.18
N ALA A 59 14.65 -1.08 5.02
CA ALA A 59 14.27 -0.51 3.73
C ALA A 59 12.78 -0.09 3.68
N LEU A 60 11.90 -0.78 4.41
CA LEU A 60 10.48 -0.41 4.52
C LEU A 60 10.24 0.82 5.42
N LEU A 61 11.24 1.32 6.13
CA LEU A 61 11.12 2.42 7.08
C LEU A 61 11.74 3.73 6.56
N VAL A 62 12.66 3.68 5.61
CA VAL A 62 13.30 4.86 5.00
C VAL A 62 12.82 5.02 3.56
N GLN A 63 13.08 6.18 2.96
CA GLN A 63 12.59 6.52 1.61
C GLN A 63 13.74 7.02 0.75
N ASP A 64 13.91 6.46 -0.44
CA ASP A 64 14.91 6.87 -1.43
C ASP A 64 14.37 7.82 -2.50
N GLY A 65 13.05 8.03 -2.57
CA GLY A 65 12.37 8.94 -3.50
C GLY A 65 12.47 10.43 -3.13
N GLY A 66 13.37 10.80 -2.21
CA GLY A 66 13.52 12.19 -1.73
C GLY A 66 12.25 12.70 -1.03
N VAL A 67 12.10 14.02 -0.94
CA VAL A 67 10.98 14.66 -0.23
C VAL A 67 9.64 14.33 -0.88
N ALA A 68 9.55 14.42 -2.21
CA ALA A 68 8.29 14.19 -2.92
C ALA A 68 7.81 12.73 -2.80
N GLY A 69 8.71 11.76 -2.98
CA GLY A 69 8.42 10.34 -2.80
C GLY A 69 8.03 10.02 -1.36
N SER A 70 8.73 10.59 -0.37
CA SER A 70 8.41 10.43 1.04
C SER A 70 7.00 10.93 1.38
N ILE A 71 6.63 12.13 0.91
CA ILE A 71 5.29 12.69 1.13
C ILE A 71 4.23 11.81 0.47
N SER A 72 4.43 11.41 -0.78
CA SER A 72 3.50 10.54 -1.51
C SER A 72 3.26 9.23 -0.76
N ASN A 73 4.33 8.54 -0.38
CA ASN A 73 4.26 7.28 0.33
C ASN A 73 3.59 7.41 1.70
N LEU A 74 3.89 8.47 2.46
CA LEU A 74 3.26 8.72 3.75
C LEU A 74 1.76 9.03 3.62
N VAL A 75 1.36 9.79 2.60
CA VAL A 75 -0.06 10.05 2.32
C VAL A 75 -0.79 8.75 1.97
N PHE A 76 -0.22 7.92 1.09
CA PHE A 76 -0.84 6.64 0.76
C PHE A 76 -0.84 5.66 1.95
N LEU A 77 0.22 5.62 2.75
CA LEU A 77 0.22 4.84 3.99
C LEU A 77 -0.94 5.25 4.91
N LEU A 78 -1.12 6.56 5.12
CA LEU A 78 -2.17 7.06 6.00
C LEU A 78 -3.56 6.72 5.46
N VAL A 79 -3.82 6.99 4.17
CA VAL A 79 -5.16 6.84 3.59
C VAL A 79 -5.49 5.36 3.31
N LEU A 80 -4.62 4.65 2.59
CA LEU A 80 -4.83 3.25 2.21
C LEU A 80 -4.70 2.34 3.42
N GLY A 81 -3.71 2.62 4.28
CA GLY A 81 -3.52 1.90 5.54
C GLY A 81 -4.71 2.02 6.48
N ALA A 82 -5.24 3.23 6.67
CA ALA A 82 -6.42 3.42 7.50
C ALA A 82 -7.64 2.66 6.96
N MET A 83 -7.85 2.64 5.65
CA MET A 83 -8.93 1.88 5.02
C MET A 83 -8.72 0.37 5.18
N ALA A 84 -7.50 -0.12 4.97
CA ALA A 84 -7.17 -1.52 5.16
C ALA A 84 -7.36 -1.96 6.63
N GLU A 85 -7.03 -1.11 7.60
CA GLU A 85 -7.21 -1.41 9.03
C GLU A 85 -8.69 -1.53 9.42
N GLN A 86 -9.61 -0.78 8.76
CA GLN A 86 -11.05 -0.96 8.97
C GLN A 86 -11.50 -2.38 8.64
N VAL A 87 -10.96 -2.94 7.57
CA VAL A 87 -11.34 -4.24 7.02
C VAL A 87 -10.63 -5.40 7.74
N LEU A 88 -9.32 -5.28 7.92
CA LEU A 88 -8.46 -6.35 8.42
C LEU A 88 -8.40 -6.41 9.95
N GLY A 89 -8.47 -5.27 10.61
CA GLY A 89 -8.06 -5.12 12.00
C GLY A 89 -6.54 -5.14 12.16
N ALA A 90 -6.05 -4.80 13.36
CA ALA A 90 -4.64 -4.52 13.66
C ALA A 90 -3.68 -5.66 13.28
N GLY A 91 -3.96 -6.88 13.75
CA GLY A 91 -3.05 -8.01 13.57
C GLY A 91 -2.90 -8.42 12.09
N ARG A 92 -4.02 -8.57 11.36
CA ARG A 92 -4.00 -8.93 9.94
C ARG A 92 -3.41 -7.82 9.07
N TRP A 93 -3.63 -6.56 9.44
CA TRP A 93 -3.01 -5.41 8.82
C TRP A 93 -1.49 -5.52 8.86
N LEU A 94 -0.91 -5.79 10.04
CA LEU A 94 0.55 -5.97 10.20
C LEU A 94 1.07 -7.15 9.39
N VAL A 95 0.33 -8.26 9.35
CA VAL A 95 0.73 -9.44 8.56
C VAL A 95 0.74 -9.11 7.06
N CYS A 96 -0.27 -8.41 6.54
CA CYS A 96 -0.30 -7.98 5.14
C CYS A 96 0.79 -6.95 4.84
N TYR A 97 0.97 -5.94 5.70
CA TYR A 97 1.97 -4.88 5.51
C TYR A 97 3.39 -5.43 5.53
N LEU A 98 3.78 -6.09 6.62
CA LEU A 98 5.14 -6.61 6.77
C LEU A 98 5.39 -7.84 5.89
N GLY A 99 4.46 -8.80 5.87
CA GLY A 99 4.64 -10.03 5.11
C GLY A 99 4.75 -9.78 3.61
N ALA A 100 3.83 -9.01 3.03
CA ALA A 100 3.91 -8.67 1.60
C ALA A 100 5.08 -7.72 1.31
N GLY A 101 5.37 -6.77 2.21
CA GLY A 101 6.53 -5.90 2.10
C GLY A 101 7.82 -6.69 2.01
N LEU A 102 8.03 -7.65 2.91
CA LEU A 102 9.22 -8.52 2.90
C LEU A 102 9.31 -9.39 1.64
N VAL A 103 8.20 -9.93 1.15
CA VAL A 103 8.18 -10.69 -0.11
C VAL A 103 8.61 -9.80 -1.29
N GLY A 104 8.12 -8.55 -1.34
CA GLY A 104 8.55 -7.57 -2.34
C GLY A 104 10.02 -7.20 -2.19
N GLU A 105 10.52 -6.97 -0.97
CA GLU A 105 11.94 -6.71 -0.71
C GLU A 105 12.83 -7.87 -1.16
N LEU A 106 12.42 -9.11 -0.93
CA LEU A 106 13.15 -10.29 -1.40
C LEU A 106 13.22 -10.36 -2.92
N ALA A 107 12.10 -10.08 -3.63
CA ALA A 107 12.11 -9.95 -5.08
C ALA A 107 13.02 -8.80 -5.54
N GLY A 108 13.06 -7.73 -4.78
CA GLY A 108 13.92 -6.57 -5.04
C GLY A 108 15.41 -6.91 -5.06
N TYR A 109 15.89 -7.84 -4.25
CA TYR A 109 17.30 -8.28 -4.32
C TYR A 109 17.70 -8.83 -5.69
N VAL A 110 16.75 -9.44 -6.41
CA VAL A 110 17.00 -10.00 -7.74
C VAL A 110 16.84 -8.94 -8.84
N TRP A 111 15.83 -8.06 -8.71
CA TRP A 111 15.46 -7.18 -9.82
C TRP A 111 15.93 -5.73 -9.65
N GLN A 112 15.93 -5.26 -8.42
CA GLN A 112 16.27 -3.89 -8.04
C GLN A 112 17.10 -3.93 -6.74
N PRO A 113 18.37 -4.33 -6.79
CA PRO A 113 19.14 -4.70 -5.59
C PRO A 113 19.44 -3.52 -4.65
N ARG A 114 19.14 -2.28 -5.06
CA ARG A 114 19.21 -1.07 -4.23
C ARG A 114 17.88 -0.38 -4.22
N GLY A 115 17.46 0.12 -3.07
CA GLY A 115 16.24 0.88 -2.92
C GLY A 115 15.68 0.85 -1.52
N ALA A 116 14.77 1.76 -1.25
CA ALA A 116 14.04 1.87 0.01
C ALA A 116 12.69 2.57 -0.20
N GLY A 117 11.70 2.14 0.55
CA GLY A 117 10.39 2.78 0.51
C GLY A 117 9.31 1.88 1.10
N ASN A 118 8.46 2.47 1.92
CA ASN A 118 7.31 1.75 2.46
C ASN A 118 6.20 1.51 1.41
N SER A 119 6.35 2.03 0.18
CA SER A 119 5.47 1.77 -0.96
C SER A 119 5.29 0.28 -1.21
N VAL A 120 6.36 -0.49 -1.04
CA VAL A 120 6.34 -1.96 -1.16
C VAL A 120 5.38 -2.60 -0.16
N ALA A 121 5.43 -2.17 1.10
CA ALA A 121 4.52 -2.67 2.14
C ALA A 121 3.07 -2.15 1.96
N ILE A 122 2.90 -0.91 1.46
CA ILE A 122 1.59 -0.37 1.10
C ILE A 122 0.93 -1.22 -0.01
N CYS A 123 1.71 -1.75 -0.95
CA CYS A 123 1.21 -2.70 -1.96
C CYS A 123 0.59 -3.94 -1.33
N GLY A 124 1.13 -4.43 -0.22
CA GLY A 124 0.51 -5.52 0.54
C GLY A 124 -0.89 -5.19 1.06
N LEU A 125 -1.09 -3.97 1.57
CA LEU A 125 -2.40 -3.49 2.00
C LEU A 125 -3.35 -3.26 0.81
N ALA A 126 -2.83 -2.76 -0.31
CA ALA A 126 -3.60 -2.63 -1.55
C ALA A 126 -4.09 -4.01 -2.04
N GLY A 127 -3.22 -5.03 -2.01
CA GLY A 127 -3.59 -6.41 -2.31
C GLY A 127 -4.71 -6.94 -1.39
N ALA A 128 -4.64 -6.65 -0.10
CA ALA A 128 -5.68 -7.02 0.85
C ALA A 128 -7.02 -6.29 0.58
N LEU A 129 -6.99 -5.03 0.19
CA LEU A 129 -8.19 -4.29 -0.22
C LEU A 129 -8.79 -4.83 -1.52
N ILE A 130 -7.99 -5.31 -2.47
CA ILE A 130 -8.49 -6.01 -3.67
C ILE A 130 -9.34 -7.21 -3.27
N VAL A 131 -8.84 -8.06 -2.37
CA VAL A 131 -9.59 -9.22 -1.87
C VAL A 131 -10.88 -8.78 -1.20
N ALA A 132 -10.82 -7.76 -0.33
CA ALA A 132 -11.97 -7.24 0.39
C ALA A 132 -13.08 -6.72 -0.55
N LEU A 133 -12.70 -6.01 -1.62
CA LEU A 133 -13.63 -5.52 -2.65
C LEU A 133 -14.29 -6.66 -3.43
N VAL A 134 -13.54 -7.72 -3.74
CA VAL A 134 -14.07 -8.91 -4.46
C VAL A 134 -15.09 -9.65 -3.61
N VAL A 135 -14.78 -9.87 -2.32
CA VAL A 135 -15.67 -10.65 -1.43
C VAL A 135 -16.82 -9.84 -0.85
N GLY A 136 -16.89 -8.53 -1.14
CA GLY A 136 -17.96 -7.66 -0.64
C GLY A 136 -17.87 -7.40 0.87
N ALA A 137 -16.65 -7.44 1.46
CA ALA A 137 -16.45 -7.03 2.83
C ALA A 137 -16.74 -5.53 2.97
N GLY A 138 -17.25 -5.09 4.13
CA GLY A 138 -17.59 -3.69 4.41
C GLY A 138 -16.40 -2.74 4.28
N VAL A 139 -16.01 -2.46 3.04
CA VAL A 139 -14.87 -1.60 2.69
C VAL A 139 -15.31 -0.14 2.73
N PRO A 140 -14.48 0.80 3.23
CA PRO A 140 -14.78 2.21 3.16
C PRO A 140 -15.11 2.66 1.71
N ARG A 141 -16.17 3.46 1.55
CA ARG A 141 -16.71 3.84 0.23
C ARG A 141 -15.68 4.40 -0.75
N LEU A 142 -14.65 5.08 -0.25
CA LEU A 142 -13.61 5.67 -1.09
C LEU A 142 -12.44 4.71 -1.41
N ALA A 143 -12.43 3.51 -0.86
CA ALA A 143 -11.34 2.57 -1.10
C ALA A 143 -11.10 2.25 -2.60
N PRO A 144 -12.15 2.06 -3.45
CA PRO A 144 -11.94 1.89 -4.89
C PRO A 144 -11.23 3.08 -5.55
N VAL A 145 -11.58 4.32 -5.15
CA VAL A 145 -10.98 5.55 -5.68
C VAL A 145 -9.50 5.63 -5.31
N VAL A 146 -9.19 5.39 -4.03
CA VAL A 146 -7.79 5.44 -3.53
C VAL A 146 -6.94 4.35 -4.17
N LEU A 147 -7.52 3.16 -4.38
CA LEU A 147 -6.82 2.06 -5.04
C LEU A 147 -6.47 2.39 -6.51
N VAL A 148 -7.37 3.07 -7.23
CA VAL A 148 -7.10 3.56 -8.60
C VAL A 148 -5.97 4.60 -8.58
N TYR A 149 -5.99 5.55 -7.65
CA TYR A 149 -4.90 6.53 -7.50
C TYR A 149 -3.57 5.86 -7.19
N TRP A 150 -3.56 4.87 -6.29
CA TRP A 150 -2.36 4.10 -5.98
C TRP A 150 -1.81 3.37 -7.21
N CYS A 151 -2.65 2.65 -7.94
CA CYS A 151 -2.25 1.98 -9.19
C CYS A 151 -1.69 2.99 -10.21
N GLY A 152 -2.32 4.16 -10.36
CA GLY A 152 -1.83 5.23 -11.23
C GLY A 152 -0.46 5.75 -10.81
N ALA A 153 -0.20 5.89 -9.51
CA ALA A 153 1.10 6.30 -8.97
C ALA A 153 2.19 5.26 -9.27
N LEU A 154 1.93 3.98 -9.06
CA LEU A 154 2.87 2.89 -9.37
C LEU A 154 3.18 2.82 -10.88
N LEU A 155 2.17 2.94 -11.73
CA LEU A 155 2.36 2.95 -13.18
C LEU A 155 3.16 4.19 -13.62
N ALA A 156 2.93 5.34 -12.98
CA ALA A 156 3.66 6.57 -13.27
C ALA A 156 5.13 6.48 -12.85
N GLU A 157 5.43 5.85 -11.73
CA GLU A 157 6.80 5.58 -11.27
C GLU A 157 7.55 4.71 -12.30
N ARG A 158 6.88 3.70 -12.84
CA ARG A 158 7.51 2.75 -13.79
C ARG A 158 7.63 3.28 -15.22
N TRP A 159 6.63 4.02 -15.73
CA TRP A 159 6.55 4.42 -17.16
C TRP A 159 6.43 5.92 -17.39
N GLY A 160 6.42 6.73 -16.34
CA GLY A 160 6.44 8.18 -16.43
C GLY A 160 5.16 8.90 -16.00
N PRO A 161 5.26 10.21 -15.72
CA PRO A 161 4.24 10.97 -15.00
C PRO A 161 2.90 11.10 -15.74
N GLY A 162 2.85 10.85 -17.04
CA GLY A 162 1.59 10.85 -17.80
C GLY A 162 0.58 9.84 -17.26
N LEU A 163 1.04 8.69 -16.73
CA LEU A 163 0.16 7.68 -16.14
C LEU A 163 -0.42 8.09 -14.79
N LEU A 164 0.21 9.02 -14.08
CA LEU A 164 -0.41 9.64 -12.91
C LEU A 164 -1.70 10.37 -13.28
N LEU A 165 -1.70 11.11 -14.39
CA LEU A 165 -2.91 11.79 -14.89
C LEU A 165 -4.01 10.79 -15.26
N VAL A 166 -3.64 9.64 -15.85
CA VAL A 166 -4.59 8.56 -16.13
C VAL A 166 -5.18 8.00 -14.82
N GLY A 167 -4.35 7.76 -13.80
CA GLY A 167 -4.80 7.35 -12.48
C GLY A 167 -5.74 8.37 -11.83
N LEU A 168 -5.39 9.66 -11.89
CA LEU A 168 -6.21 10.74 -11.36
C LEU A 168 -7.57 10.82 -12.09
N ALA A 169 -7.57 10.81 -13.42
CA ALA A 169 -8.81 10.80 -14.20
C ALA A 169 -9.66 9.56 -13.92
N GLY A 170 -9.05 8.37 -13.85
CA GLY A 170 -9.72 7.13 -13.48
C GLY A 170 -10.37 7.20 -12.09
N GLY A 171 -9.66 7.74 -11.11
CA GLY A 171 -10.20 7.94 -9.76
C GLY A 171 -11.40 8.90 -9.74
N VAL A 172 -11.36 9.99 -10.50
CA VAL A 172 -12.50 10.91 -10.67
C VAL A 172 -13.70 10.19 -11.30
N VAL A 173 -13.48 9.38 -12.33
CA VAL A 173 -14.54 8.57 -12.98
C VAL A 173 -15.16 7.59 -11.99
N VAL A 174 -14.33 6.87 -11.22
CA VAL A 174 -14.80 5.93 -10.18
C VAL A 174 -15.60 6.67 -9.10
N GLN A 175 -15.11 7.82 -8.62
CA GLN A 175 -15.83 8.62 -7.62
C GLN A 175 -17.19 9.10 -8.13
N PHE A 176 -17.26 9.51 -9.38
CA PHE A 176 -18.50 9.94 -10.02
C PHE A 176 -19.49 8.77 -10.19
N ALA A 177 -19.00 7.59 -10.59
CA ALA A 177 -19.80 6.38 -10.69
C ALA A 177 -20.36 5.95 -9.32
N LEU A 178 -19.53 5.98 -8.27
CA LEU A 178 -19.99 5.75 -6.89
C LEU A 178 -21.07 6.75 -6.45
N GLY A 179 -20.95 8.02 -6.85
CA GLY A 179 -21.95 9.06 -6.59
C GLY A 179 -23.32 8.75 -7.22
N ARG A 180 -23.32 7.97 -8.32
CA ARG A 180 -24.54 7.52 -9.01
C ARG A 180 -25.02 6.13 -8.59
N GLY A 181 -24.39 5.48 -7.62
CA GLY A 181 -24.74 4.14 -7.17
C GLY A 181 -24.32 3.03 -8.11
N VAL A 182 -23.37 3.29 -9.04
CA VAL A 182 -22.83 2.26 -9.93
C VAL A 182 -21.89 1.35 -9.14
N PRO A 183 -22.03 0.02 -9.21
CA PRO A 183 -21.16 -0.93 -8.51
C PRO A 183 -19.78 -0.98 -9.21
N VAL A 184 -18.78 -0.34 -8.60
CA VAL A 184 -17.42 -0.22 -9.15
C VAL A 184 -16.40 -1.13 -8.45
N GLU A 185 -16.78 -1.74 -7.34
CA GLU A 185 -15.88 -2.46 -6.43
C GLU A 185 -15.14 -3.58 -7.16
N ARG A 186 -15.88 -4.46 -7.81
CA ARG A 186 -15.29 -5.60 -8.54
C ARG A 186 -14.50 -5.18 -9.78
N PRO A 187 -14.99 -4.31 -10.67
CA PRO A 187 -14.19 -3.80 -11.78
C PRO A 187 -12.86 -3.17 -11.31
N VAL A 188 -12.89 -2.33 -10.29
CA VAL A 188 -11.66 -1.72 -9.74
C VAL A 188 -10.73 -2.78 -9.16
N ALA A 189 -11.24 -3.75 -8.40
CA ALA A 189 -10.43 -4.82 -7.85
C ALA A 189 -9.74 -5.65 -8.96
N ILE A 190 -10.47 -5.99 -10.02
CA ILE A 190 -9.92 -6.74 -11.16
C ILE A 190 -8.84 -5.90 -11.87
N THR A 191 -9.11 -4.63 -12.14
CA THR A 191 -8.12 -3.73 -12.76
C THR A 191 -6.86 -3.61 -11.92
N ALA A 192 -6.99 -3.43 -10.60
CA ALA A 192 -5.85 -3.35 -9.70
C ALA A 192 -5.06 -4.67 -9.62
N ALA A 193 -5.74 -5.81 -9.66
CA ALA A 193 -5.09 -7.12 -9.74
C ALA A 193 -4.32 -7.30 -11.07
N ILE A 194 -4.88 -6.83 -12.18
CA ILE A 194 -4.18 -6.82 -13.47
C ILE A 194 -2.93 -5.92 -13.40
N VAL A 195 -3.01 -4.74 -12.79
CA VAL A 195 -1.85 -3.86 -12.58
C VAL A 195 -0.77 -4.58 -11.77
N ALA A 196 -1.14 -5.28 -10.68
CA ALA A 196 -0.20 -6.06 -9.89
C ALA A 196 0.52 -7.14 -10.72
N LEU A 197 -0.23 -7.87 -11.57
CA LEU A 197 0.34 -8.90 -12.45
C LEU A 197 1.24 -8.30 -13.53
N VAL A 198 0.85 -7.16 -14.13
CA VAL A 198 1.66 -6.45 -15.13
C VAL A 198 2.97 -5.98 -14.51
N LEU A 199 2.94 -5.33 -13.33
CA LEU A 199 4.14 -4.90 -12.62
C LEU A 199 5.05 -6.09 -12.28
N THR A 200 4.47 -7.22 -11.82
CA THR A 200 5.24 -8.44 -11.57
C THR A 200 5.89 -8.96 -12.86
N ALA A 201 5.18 -8.99 -13.98
CA ALA A 201 5.70 -9.47 -15.26
C ALA A 201 6.84 -8.61 -15.80
N VAL A 202 6.87 -7.31 -15.48
CA VAL A 202 7.98 -6.41 -15.83
C VAL A 202 9.05 -6.30 -14.75
N MET A 203 9.09 -7.26 -13.83
CA MET A 203 10.09 -7.38 -12.76
C MET A 203 10.11 -6.16 -11.80
N ASP A 204 8.92 -5.64 -11.48
CA ASP A 204 8.75 -4.60 -10.48
C ASP A 204 8.34 -5.20 -9.13
N LEU A 205 9.08 -4.87 -8.09
CA LEU A 205 8.87 -5.43 -6.75
C LEU A 205 7.52 -5.03 -6.12
N HIS A 206 6.95 -3.88 -6.53
CA HIS A 206 5.63 -3.46 -6.08
C HIS A 206 4.52 -4.42 -6.54
N GLY A 207 4.65 -4.95 -7.77
CA GLY A 207 3.73 -5.97 -8.29
C GLY A 207 3.75 -7.23 -7.44
N VAL A 208 4.94 -7.75 -7.14
CA VAL A 208 5.11 -8.93 -6.28
C VAL A 208 4.52 -8.71 -4.89
N ALA A 209 4.80 -7.57 -4.27
CA ALA A 209 4.26 -7.24 -2.96
C ALA A 209 2.72 -7.17 -2.99
N MET A 210 2.14 -6.61 -4.05
CA MET A 210 0.69 -6.51 -4.19
C MET A 210 0.05 -7.89 -4.40
N VAL A 211 0.65 -8.77 -5.21
CA VAL A 211 0.24 -10.16 -5.37
C VAL A 211 0.37 -10.93 -4.06
N ALA A 212 1.49 -10.77 -3.33
CA ALA A 212 1.67 -11.36 -2.01
C ALA A 212 0.59 -10.90 -1.02
N GLY A 213 0.23 -9.62 -1.04
CA GLY A 213 -0.87 -9.08 -0.24
C GLY A 213 -2.22 -9.71 -0.56
N ILE A 214 -2.53 -9.96 -1.84
CA ILE A 214 -3.72 -10.71 -2.27
C ILE A 214 -3.69 -12.12 -1.68
N VAL A 215 -2.59 -12.84 -1.84
CA VAL A 215 -2.46 -14.23 -1.36
C VAL A 215 -2.57 -14.28 0.16
N ILE A 216 -1.83 -13.45 0.87
CA ILE A 216 -1.86 -13.40 2.35
C ILE A 216 -3.29 -13.11 2.82
N ALA A 217 -3.94 -12.08 2.29
CA ALA A 217 -5.30 -11.71 2.70
C ALA A 217 -6.32 -12.82 2.42
N ALA A 218 -6.18 -13.54 1.30
CA ALA A 218 -7.03 -14.67 0.97
C ALA A 218 -6.84 -15.86 1.95
N VAL A 219 -5.60 -16.10 2.39
CA VAL A 219 -5.25 -17.21 3.29
C VAL A 219 -5.63 -16.92 4.74
N ILE A 220 -5.36 -15.72 5.25
CA ILE A 220 -5.65 -15.37 6.66
C ILE A 220 -7.14 -15.19 6.97
N GLY A 221 -7.97 -15.39 5.96
CA GLY A 221 -9.41 -15.53 6.07
C GLY A 221 -10.18 -14.21 6.08
N ARG A 222 -11.51 -14.36 6.00
CA ARG A 222 -12.47 -13.27 5.80
C ARG A 222 -12.27 -12.12 6.79
N PRO A 223 -12.38 -10.87 6.31
CA PRO A 223 -12.52 -9.71 7.18
C PRO A 223 -13.61 -9.96 8.21
N VAL A 224 -13.42 -9.41 9.41
CA VAL A 224 -14.43 -9.53 10.47
C VAL A 224 -15.75 -8.97 9.92
N ALA A 225 -16.67 -9.87 9.61
CA ALA A 225 -18.03 -9.46 9.26
C ALA A 225 -18.61 -8.68 10.43
N ASN A 226 -19.08 -7.48 10.15
CA ASN A 226 -19.76 -6.69 11.18
C ASN A 226 -21.07 -7.42 11.52
N PRO A 227 -21.30 -7.88 12.76
CA PRO A 227 -22.54 -8.58 13.12
C PRO A 227 -23.77 -7.67 13.18
N GLN A 228 -23.69 -6.43 12.69
CA GLN A 228 -24.74 -5.41 12.76
C GLN A 228 -25.12 -4.83 11.38
N LEU A 229 -25.15 -5.66 10.32
CA LEU A 229 -25.85 -5.34 9.07
C LEU A 229 -26.99 -6.29 8.85
#